data_c5e7089be5d419555a67fdc28801ff13
#
_entry.id   c5e7089be5d419555a67fdc28801ff13
#
_cell.length_a   1.000
_cell.length_b   1.000
_cell.length_c   1.000
_cell.angle_alpha   90.00
_cell.angle_beta   90.00
_cell.angle_gamma   90.00
#
_symmetry.space_group_name_H-M   'P 1'
#
loop_
_entity.id
_entity.type
_entity.pdbx_description
1 polymer ?
#
loop_
_entity_poly.entity_id
_entity_poly.type
_entity_poly.pdbx_seq_one_letter_code
_entity_poly.pdbx_strand_id
1 'polypeptide(L)'
;MKNKLNSLLNDPQKGEFERMLSQVKKGSKKVLDWSSIHPPDDSMQAHYNSLRDSGICSDNYSRLVIGKLNGGLGTSMGCPYPKSLVKVRGNKTFLDLICEQVHELNTRWGSNIPLLLMNSFYTDKKTSEFVDNCELPITTFKQNMFPRLDAETFYPLSPDEWGDQAWYPPGHGDFYNCIEQQGILRSLIEDGKDILFMSNADNLGAVVDSKILNHMIEKGIPFLMEVTPKTPADVKGGTLYEQNGKLKLLEIAQVPQEYIDDFCSQDKFSVFNTNNIWINLIALEKRLRKGP
;
A
#
# COMPACT_ATOMS: atom_id res chain seq x y z
N MET A 1 1.32 18.46 -26.02
CA MET A 1 1.13 17.66 -24.80
C MET A 1 0.24 16.46 -25.04
N LYS A 2 -1.04 16.59 -25.44
CA LYS A 2 -1.93 15.42 -25.66
C LYS A 2 -1.35 14.35 -26.59
N ASN A 3 -0.78 14.72 -27.73
CA ASN A 3 -0.20 13.75 -28.67
C ASN A 3 0.98 12.96 -28.09
N LYS A 4 1.82 13.59 -27.24
CA LYS A 4 2.95 12.92 -26.56
C LYS A 4 2.47 11.99 -25.45
N LEU A 5 1.44 12.38 -24.68
CA LEU A 5 0.81 11.52 -23.67
C LEU A 5 0.11 10.30 -24.31
N ASN A 6 -0.49 10.50 -25.49
CA ASN A 6 -1.17 9.42 -26.22
C ASN A 6 -0.23 8.29 -26.68
N SER A 7 1.05 8.57 -26.85
CA SER A 7 2.05 7.57 -27.17
C SER A 7 2.69 6.90 -25.94
N LEU A 8 2.49 7.47 -24.76
CA LEU A 8 3.17 7.04 -23.52
C LEU A 8 2.26 6.26 -22.55
N LEU A 9 0.95 6.51 -22.57
CA LEU A 9 0.00 5.99 -21.61
C LEU A 9 -1.16 5.26 -22.28
N ASN A 10 -1.69 4.21 -21.68
CA ASN A 10 -2.98 3.61 -22.08
C ASN A 10 -4.17 4.49 -21.65
N ASP A 11 -5.38 4.20 -22.11
CA ASP A 11 -6.53 5.08 -21.90
C ASP A 11 -6.93 5.26 -20.42
N PRO A 12 -6.95 4.23 -19.54
CA PRO A 12 -7.17 4.42 -18.13
C PRO A 12 -6.11 5.31 -17.47
N GLN A 13 -4.84 5.10 -17.79
CA GLN A 13 -3.72 5.89 -17.25
C GLN A 13 -3.78 7.36 -17.69
N LYS A 14 -4.21 7.63 -18.94
CA LYS A 14 -4.38 9.00 -19.45
C LYS A 14 -5.40 9.79 -18.63
N GLY A 15 -6.57 9.21 -18.41
CA GLY A 15 -7.64 9.86 -17.64
C GLY A 15 -7.19 10.23 -16.23
N GLU A 16 -6.51 9.31 -15.54
CA GLU A 16 -5.98 9.55 -14.21
C GLU A 16 -4.88 10.63 -14.23
N PHE A 17 -3.94 10.52 -15.15
CA PHE A 17 -2.85 11.48 -15.30
C PHE A 17 -3.35 12.90 -15.62
N GLU A 18 -4.29 13.04 -16.56
CA GLU A 18 -4.87 14.34 -16.91
C GLU A 18 -5.63 14.96 -15.72
N ARG A 19 -6.31 14.15 -14.92
CA ARG A 19 -6.97 14.59 -13.70
C ARG A 19 -5.96 15.15 -12.69
N MET A 20 -4.88 14.40 -12.39
CA MET A 20 -3.83 14.82 -11.48
C MET A 20 -3.12 16.08 -11.99
N LEU A 21 -2.77 16.13 -13.27
CA LEU A 21 -2.14 17.29 -13.91
C LEU A 21 -3.01 18.54 -13.82
N SER A 22 -4.32 18.38 -14.03
CA SER A 22 -5.28 19.50 -13.89
C SER A 22 -5.30 20.06 -12.47
N GLN A 23 -5.20 19.19 -11.45
CA GLN A 23 -5.13 19.62 -10.05
C GLN A 23 -3.84 20.41 -9.75
N VAL A 24 -2.70 19.93 -10.24
CA VAL A 24 -1.41 20.61 -10.08
C VAL A 24 -1.43 21.99 -10.78
N LYS A 25 -1.89 22.06 -12.03
CA LYS A 25 -1.97 23.31 -12.81
C LYS A 25 -2.91 24.36 -12.21
N LYS A 26 -3.98 23.93 -11.56
CA LYS A 26 -4.91 24.83 -10.87
C LYS A 26 -4.32 25.39 -9.57
N GLY A 27 -3.10 25.03 -9.22
CA GLY A 27 -2.50 25.44 -7.97
C GLY A 27 -3.29 24.95 -6.75
N SER A 28 -4.13 23.95 -6.94
CA SER A 28 -4.88 23.33 -5.86
C SER A 28 -3.96 22.48 -4.97
N LYS A 29 -2.95 23.12 -4.33
CA LYS A 29 -2.69 22.72 -2.96
C LYS A 29 -4.05 22.94 -2.27
N LYS A 30 -4.81 21.89 -2.07
CA LYS A 30 -5.79 21.90 -0.98
C LYS A 30 -4.92 22.07 0.25
N VAL A 31 -4.64 23.32 0.59
CA VAL A 31 -4.05 23.65 1.88
C VAL A 31 -5.05 23.06 2.87
N LEU A 32 -4.61 22.06 3.60
CA LEU A 32 -5.43 21.47 4.64
C LEU A 32 -5.79 22.62 5.58
N ASP A 33 -7.07 22.85 5.76
CA ASP A 33 -7.53 23.76 6.83
C ASP A 33 -7.19 23.11 8.17
N TRP A 34 -6.08 23.55 8.74
CA TRP A 34 -5.53 22.95 9.96
C TRP A 34 -6.49 23.10 11.15
N SER A 35 -7.35 24.11 11.14
CA SER A 35 -8.36 24.32 12.18
C SER A 35 -9.47 23.26 12.17
N SER A 36 -9.66 22.58 11.04
CA SER A 36 -10.67 21.53 10.86
C SER A 36 -10.12 20.12 11.08
N ILE A 37 -8.84 19.98 11.42
CA ILE A 37 -8.17 18.70 11.65
C ILE A 37 -8.11 18.41 13.14
N HIS A 38 -8.66 17.28 13.53
CA HIS A 38 -8.68 16.81 14.91
C HIS A 38 -8.03 15.44 15.05
N PRO A 39 -7.43 15.10 16.21
CA PRO A 39 -7.09 13.71 16.51
C PRO A 39 -8.33 12.81 16.37
N PRO A 40 -8.17 11.54 15.98
CA PRO A 40 -9.30 10.62 15.94
C PRO A 40 -9.93 10.46 17.33
N ASP A 41 -11.27 10.47 17.39
CA ASP A 41 -12.00 10.07 18.59
C ASP A 41 -11.78 8.57 18.89
N ASP A 42 -11.72 8.20 20.17
CA ASP A 42 -11.51 6.81 20.60
C ASP A 42 -12.59 5.85 20.06
N SER A 43 -13.81 6.35 19.83
CA SER A 43 -14.87 5.54 19.22
C SER A 43 -14.62 5.16 17.75
N MET A 44 -13.69 5.86 17.07
CA MET A 44 -13.28 5.60 15.71
C MET A 44 -12.15 4.59 15.61
N GLN A 45 -11.61 4.15 16.75
CA GLN A 45 -10.48 3.22 16.84
C GLN A 45 -10.90 1.99 17.65
N ALA A 46 -10.37 0.83 17.26
CA ALA A 46 -10.47 -0.38 18.06
C ALA A 46 -9.12 -0.67 18.72
N HIS A 47 -9.09 -0.70 20.05
CA HIS A 47 -7.88 -1.05 20.77
C HIS A 47 -7.60 -2.55 20.67
N TYR A 48 -6.41 -2.95 20.27
CA TYR A 48 -6.04 -4.35 20.06
C TYR A 48 -6.35 -5.25 21.26
N ASN A 49 -6.08 -4.77 22.48
CA ASN A 49 -6.35 -5.53 23.72
C ASN A 49 -7.86 -5.72 24.01
N SER A 50 -8.73 -4.92 23.39
CA SER A 50 -10.18 -5.05 23.51
C SER A 50 -10.79 -5.95 22.44
N LEU A 51 -10.01 -6.36 21.43
CA LEU A 51 -10.49 -7.29 20.41
C LEU A 51 -10.77 -8.65 21.04
N ARG A 52 -11.93 -9.20 20.67
CA ARG A 52 -12.34 -10.51 21.14
C ARG A 52 -11.35 -11.57 20.64
N ASP A 53 -10.89 -12.41 21.54
CA ASP A 53 -10.17 -13.63 21.19
C ASP A 53 -11.19 -14.72 20.89
N SER A 54 -11.67 -14.77 19.65
CA SER A 54 -12.64 -15.78 19.20
C SER A 54 -11.98 -17.15 18.94
N GLY A 55 -10.70 -17.29 19.29
CA GLY A 55 -9.91 -18.43 18.89
C GLY A 55 -9.56 -18.39 17.40
N ILE A 56 -8.96 -19.48 16.92
CA ILE A 56 -8.54 -19.59 15.53
C ILE A 56 -9.61 -20.36 14.75
N CYS A 57 -10.12 -19.72 13.71
CA CYS A 57 -11.01 -20.32 12.74
C CYS A 57 -10.23 -20.56 11.44
N SER A 58 -9.92 -21.81 11.10
CA SER A 58 -9.21 -22.19 9.87
C SER A 58 -9.90 -21.67 8.62
N ASP A 59 -11.25 -21.63 8.64
CA ASP A 59 -12.06 -21.16 7.51
C ASP A 59 -11.81 -19.67 7.22
N ASN A 60 -11.47 -18.87 8.23
CA ASN A 60 -11.13 -17.46 8.02
C ASN A 60 -9.80 -17.30 7.27
N TYR A 61 -8.83 -18.20 7.50
CA TYR A 61 -7.58 -18.20 6.76
C TYR A 61 -7.72 -18.64 5.31
N SER A 62 -8.73 -19.48 4.99
CA SER A 62 -9.02 -19.87 3.61
C SER A 62 -9.46 -18.69 2.74
N ARG A 63 -10.00 -17.63 3.35
CA ARG A 63 -10.48 -16.40 2.70
C ARG A 63 -9.37 -15.36 2.49
N LEU A 64 -8.19 -15.57 3.09
CA LEU A 64 -7.12 -14.58 3.15
C LEU A 64 -6.26 -14.58 1.89
N VAL A 65 -5.77 -13.39 1.56
CA VAL A 65 -4.69 -13.11 0.57
C VAL A 65 -3.64 -12.26 1.27
N ILE A 66 -2.38 -12.52 1.04
CA ILE A 66 -1.29 -11.65 1.51
C ILE A 66 -0.74 -10.87 0.33
N GLY A 67 -0.73 -9.53 0.44
CA GLY A 67 -0.16 -8.61 -0.52
C GLY A 67 1.09 -7.93 0.04
N LYS A 68 2.17 -7.89 -0.73
CA LYS A 68 3.39 -7.18 -0.36
C LYS A 68 3.73 -6.09 -1.36
N LEU A 69 3.98 -4.89 -0.84
CA LEU A 69 4.39 -3.73 -1.62
C LEU A 69 5.90 -3.83 -1.88
N ASN A 70 6.25 -4.20 -3.10
CA ASN A 70 7.62 -4.54 -3.52
C ASN A 70 8.19 -3.57 -4.57
N GLY A 71 7.75 -2.33 -4.58
CA GLY A 71 8.18 -1.32 -5.57
C GLY A 71 9.46 -0.57 -5.23
N GLY A 72 9.96 -0.68 -4.00
CA GLY A 72 11.10 0.11 -3.51
C GLY A 72 12.47 -0.49 -3.82
N LEU A 73 13.40 0.37 -4.27
CA LEU A 73 14.82 0.03 -4.37
C LEU A 73 15.51 0.23 -3.01
N GLY A 74 16.58 -0.53 -2.76
CA GLY A 74 17.43 -0.44 -1.58
C GLY A 74 18.45 0.71 -1.61
N THR A 75 18.24 1.76 -2.41
CA THR A 75 19.22 2.84 -2.61
C THR A 75 19.61 3.55 -1.30
N SER A 76 18.67 3.76 -0.38
CA SER A 76 18.95 4.31 0.95
C SER A 76 19.80 3.38 1.83
N MET A 77 19.90 2.10 1.46
CA MET A 77 20.70 1.06 2.12
C MET A 77 21.97 0.73 1.31
N GLY A 78 22.31 1.56 0.31
CA GLY A 78 23.44 1.33 -0.57
C GLY A 78 23.27 0.19 -1.60
N CYS A 79 22.06 -0.32 -1.78
CA CYS A 79 21.77 -1.45 -2.66
C CYS A 79 21.00 -0.99 -3.91
N PRO A 80 21.48 -1.23 -5.13
CA PRO A 80 20.81 -0.82 -6.38
C PRO A 80 19.78 -1.85 -6.87
N TYR A 81 19.22 -2.66 -5.97
CA TYR A 81 18.23 -3.71 -6.27
C TYR A 81 17.03 -3.65 -5.30
N PRO A 82 15.97 -4.44 -5.52
CA PRO A 82 14.79 -4.42 -4.66
C PRO A 82 15.13 -4.58 -3.19
N LYS A 83 14.54 -3.75 -2.33
CA LYS A 83 14.72 -3.85 -0.87
C LYS A 83 14.41 -5.25 -0.35
N SER A 84 13.37 -5.89 -0.90
CA SER A 84 12.97 -7.24 -0.51
C SER A 84 14.03 -8.32 -0.75
N LEU A 85 15.00 -8.07 -1.63
CA LEU A 85 16.12 -8.97 -1.92
C LEU A 85 17.40 -8.62 -1.12
N VAL A 86 17.34 -7.67 -0.19
CA VAL A 86 18.42 -7.41 0.76
C VAL A 86 18.49 -8.55 1.77
N LYS A 87 19.69 -9.08 2.02
CA LYS A 87 19.93 -10.10 3.03
C LYS A 87 19.82 -9.49 4.43
N VAL A 88 19.00 -10.08 5.28
CA VAL A 88 18.71 -9.57 6.61
C VAL A 88 18.95 -10.58 7.74
N ARG A 89 18.96 -11.89 7.42
CA ARG A 89 19.22 -12.95 8.40
C ARG A 89 20.05 -14.06 7.78
N GLY A 90 21.34 -14.05 8.05
CA GLY A 90 22.26 -14.98 7.39
C GLY A 90 22.28 -14.77 5.89
N ASN A 91 21.92 -15.79 5.11
CA ASN A 91 21.82 -15.69 3.66
C ASN A 91 20.39 -15.40 3.16
N LYS A 92 19.41 -15.28 4.07
CA LYS A 92 18.01 -15.06 3.73
C LYS A 92 17.71 -13.58 3.52
N THR A 93 17.00 -13.30 2.45
CA THR A 93 16.47 -11.97 2.11
C THR A 93 15.14 -11.72 2.85
N PHE A 94 14.63 -10.49 2.78
CA PHE A 94 13.24 -10.22 3.24
C PHE A 94 12.24 -11.14 2.54
N LEU A 95 12.39 -11.33 1.22
CA LEU A 95 11.45 -12.12 0.45
C LEU A 95 11.49 -13.60 0.79
N ASP A 96 12.68 -14.18 1.06
CA ASP A 96 12.80 -15.55 1.57
C ASP A 96 12.01 -15.73 2.87
N LEU A 97 12.16 -14.77 3.81
CA LEU A 97 11.49 -14.84 5.11
C LEU A 97 9.97 -14.64 4.98
N ILE A 98 9.52 -13.79 4.05
CA ILE A 98 8.09 -13.65 3.75
C ILE A 98 7.52 -14.96 3.20
N CYS A 99 8.22 -15.61 2.28
CA CYS A 99 7.80 -16.91 1.74
C CYS A 99 7.70 -17.97 2.84
N GLU A 100 8.65 -18.00 3.77
CA GLU A 100 8.61 -18.90 4.93
C GLU A 100 7.41 -18.60 5.84
N GLN A 101 7.11 -17.32 6.11
CA GLN A 101 5.94 -16.94 6.91
C GLN A 101 4.63 -17.40 6.26
N VAL A 102 4.48 -17.23 4.95
CA VAL A 102 3.27 -17.65 4.22
C VAL A 102 3.18 -19.17 4.17
N HIS A 103 4.29 -19.87 3.93
CA HIS A 103 4.36 -21.34 3.96
C HIS A 103 3.94 -21.89 5.32
N GLU A 104 4.46 -21.30 6.40
CA GLU A 104 4.10 -21.72 7.76
C GLU A 104 2.61 -21.50 8.07
N LEU A 105 2.04 -20.36 7.66
CA LEU A 105 0.61 -20.11 7.82
C LEU A 105 -0.22 -21.17 7.08
N ASN A 106 0.14 -21.47 5.84
CA ASN A 106 -0.54 -22.46 5.02
C ASN A 106 -0.46 -23.86 5.64
N THR A 107 0.72 -24.24 6.11
CA THR A 107 0.93 -25.55 6.78
C THR A 107 0.16 -25.64 8.09
N ARG A 108 0.23 -24.60 8.92
CA ARG A 108 -0.38 -24.59 10.26
C ARG A 108 -1.90 -24.65 10.21
N TRP A 109 -2.52 -23.99 9.23
CA TRP A 109 -3.97 -23.84 9.14
C TRP A 109 -4.60 -24.69 8.04
N GLY A 110 -3.82 -25.51 7.32
CA GLY A 110 -4.31 -26.28 6.19
C GLY A 110 -4.96 -25.41 5.11
N SER A 111 -4.45 -24.18 4.95
CA SER A 111 -4.96 -23.16 4.03
C SER A 111 -4.13 -23.07 2.76
N ASN A 112 -4.67 -22.35 1.77
CA ASN A 112 -3.95 -22.00 0.54
C ASN A 112 -4.02 -20.47 0.36
N ILE A 113 -3.26 -19.75 1.20
CA ILE A 113 -3.15 -18.29 1.17
C ILE A 113 -2.19 -17.90 0.06
N PRO A 114 -2.63 -17.22 -1.00
CA PRO A 114 -1.74 -16.76 -2.05
C PRO A 114 -0.93 -15.54 -1.60
N LEU A 115 0.30 -15.43 -2.13
CA LEU A 115 1.16 -14.26 -1.97
C LEU A 115 1.12 -13.42 -3.24
N LEU A 116 0.75 -12.16 -3.13
CA LEU A 116 0.79 -11.16 -4.20
C LEU A 116 1.98 -10.22 -3.98
N LEU A 117 2.76 -9.95 -5.02
CA LEU A 117 3.85 -8.98 -4.99
C LEU A 117 3.58 -7.85 -5.99
N MET A 118 3.35 -6.63 -5.50
CA MET A 118 3.29 -5.47 -6.37
C MET A 118 4.69 -4.91 -6.61
N ASN A 119 5.21 -5.11 -7.80
CA ASN A 119 6.51 -4.59 -8.24
C ASN A 119 6.38 -3.20 -8.86
N SER A 120 7.47 -2.44 -8.88
CA SER A 120 7.67 -1.32 -9.80
C SER A 120 8.43 -1.80 -11.04
N PHE A 121 8.52 -0.96 -12.06
CA PHE A 121 9.34 -1.26 -13.22
C PHE A 121 10.84 -1.39 -12.87
N TYR A 122 11.28 -0.82 -11.73
CA TYR A 122 12.64 -0.98 -11.22
C TYR A 122 12.88 -2.33 -10.54
N THR A 123 11.86 -2.93 -9.94
CA THR A 123 12.03 -4.12 -9.10
C THR A 123 11.59 -5.41 -9.79
N ASP A 124 10.76 -5.31 -10.84
CA ASP A 124 10.08 -6.42 -11.46
C ASP A 124 11.02 -7.53 -11.95
N LYS A 125 12.02 -7.17 -12.75
CA LYS A 125 12.94 -8.16 -13.33
C LYS A 125 13.62 -9.02 -12.27
N LYS A 126 14.20 -8.40 -11.26
CA LYS A 126 14.91 -9.11 -10.17
C LYS A 126 13.97 -9.92 -9.30
N THR A 127 12.76 -9.43 -9.09
CA THR A 127 11.74 -10.17 -8.33
C THR A 127 11.24 -11.37 -9.11
N SER A 128 11.03 -11.26 -10.42
CA SER A 128 10.66 -12.40 -11.27
C SER A 128 11.73 -13.49 -11.26
N GLU A 129 13.02 -13.11 -11.39
CA GLU A 129 14.14 -14.06 -11.27
C GLU A 129 14.14 -14.82 -9.93
N PHE A 130 13.71 -14.19 -8.83
CA PHE A 130 13.54 -14.85 -7.53
C PHE A 130 12.34 -15.79 -7.54
N VAL A 131 11.18 -15.33 -8.01
CA VAL A 131 9.92 -16.08 -8.01
C VAL A 131 10.01 -17.35 -8.83
N ASP A 132 10.72 -17.33 -9.98
CA ASP A 132 10.94 -18.51 -10.84
C ASP A 132 11.66 -19.67 -10.11
N ASN A 133 12.34 -19.38 -8.99
CA ASN A 133 13.05 -20.37 -8.17
C ASN A 133 12.33 -20.65 -6.81
N CYS A 134 11.12 -20.13 -6.62
CA CYS A 134 10.37 -20.28 -5.38
C CYS A 134 9.31 -21.38 -5.52
N GLU A 135 9.21 -22.28 -4.52
CA GLU A 135 8.19 -23.34 -4.50
C GLU A 135 6.79 -22.82 -4.14
N LEU A 136 6.71 -21.67 -3.43
CA LEU A 136 5.44 -21.06 -3.08
C LEU A 136 4.81 -20.41 -4.31
N PRO A 137 3.50 -20.63 -4.58
CA PRO A 137 2.80 -19.92 -5.65
C PRO A 137 2.70 -18.43 -5.33
N ILE A 138 3.44 -17.63 -6.10
CA ILE A 138 3.50 -16.17 -5.97
C ILE A 138 2.95 -15.53 -7.24
N THR A 139 1.99 -14.64 -7.08
CA THR A 139 1.51 -13.81 -8.19
C THR A 139 2.21 -12.46 -8.15
N THR A 140 2.97 -12.14 -9.19
CA THR A 140 3.59 -10.83 -9.35
C THR A 140 2.77 -9.97 -10.30
N PHE A 141 2.71 -8.68 -10.03
CA PHE A 141 2.13 -7.68 -10.92
C PHE A 141 2.84 -6.35 -10.78
N LYS A 142 2.75 -5.52 -11.82
CA LYS A 142 3.40 -4.20 -11.82
C LYS A 142 2.43 -3.09 -11.50
N GLN A 143 2.87 -2.15 -10.66
CA GLN A 143 2.19 -0.87 -10.54
C GLN A 143 2.31 -0.08 -11.85
N ASN A 144 1.42 0.86 -12.06
CA ASN A 144 1.46 1.74 -13.21
C ASN A 144 2.76 2.56 -13.24
N MET A 145 3.04 3.13 -14.38
CA MET A 145 4.19 3.97 -14.62
C MET A 145 3.71 5.26 -15.28
N PHE A 146 4.06 6.40 -14.68
CA PHE A 146 3.68 7.71 -15.19
C PHE A 146 4.89 8.55 -15.57
N PRO A 147 4.79 9.40 -16.60
CA PRO A 147 5.87 10.26 -16.98
C PRO A 147 6.11 11.37 -15.94
N ARG A 148 7.39 11.63 -15.63
CA ARG A 148 7.76 12.84 -14.89
C ARG A 148 7.52 14.05 -15.77
N LEU A 149 7.20 15.15 -15.12
CA LEU A 149 7.00 16.43 -15.79
C LEU A 149 8.15 17.38 -15.46
N ASP A 150 8.53 18.16 -16.42
CA ASP A 150 9.31 19.36 -16.17
C ASP A 150 8.52 20.33 -15.28
N ALA A 151 9.16 20.88 -14.25
CA ALA A 151 8.49 21.64 -13.21
C ALA A 151 7.95 23.01 -13.69
N GLU A 152 8.54 23.58 -14.74
CA GLU A 152 8.18 24.90 -15.26
C GLU A 152 7.14 24.79 -16.39
N THR A 153 7.39 23.86 -17.32
CA THR A 153 6.59 23.73 -18.52
C THR A 153 5.42 22.76 -18.40
N PHE A 154 5.47 21.86 -17.40
CA PHE A 154 4.54 20.73 -17.22
C PHE A 154 4.48 19.79 -18.45
N TYR A 155 5.54 19.77 -19.27
CA TYR A 155 5.65 18.77 -20.32
C TYR A 155 6.31 17.49 -19.81
N PRO A 156 5.88 16.32 -20.32
CA PRO A 156 6.56 15.06 -20.01
C PRO A 156 8.03 15.09 -20.43
N LEU A 157 8.91 14.62 -19.56
CA LEU A 157 10.32 14.39 -19.89
C LEU A 157 10.43 13.42 -21.06
N SER A 158 11.48 13.56 -21.86
CA SER A 158 11.73 12.68 -22.99
C SER A 158 12.38 11.39 -22.53
N PRO A 159 11.79 10.20 -22.77
CA PRO A 159 12.44 8.95 -22.47
C PRO A 159 13.76 8.74 -23.23
N ASP A 160 13.91 9.32 -24.41
CA ASP A 160 15.14 9.24 -25.22
C ASP A 160 16.30 10.00 -24.57
N GLU A 161 16.00 11.07 -23.82
CA GLU A 161 17.01 11.87 -23.14
C GLU A 161 17.25 11.42 -21.70
N TRP A 162 16.22 10.99 -21.00
CA TRP A 162 16.22 10.73 -19.56
C TRP A 162 16.12 9.24 -19.19
N GLY A 163 15.89 8.36 -20.16
CA GLY A 163 15.73 6.93 -19.93
C GLY A 163 14.68 6.64 -18.87
N ASP A 164 15.01 5.74 -17.93
CA ASP A 164 14.12 5.38 -16.81
C ASP A 164 13.82 6.55 -15.87
N GLN A 165 14.66 7.58 -15.83
CA GLN A 165 14.42 8.77 -15.01
C GLN A 165 13.27 9.64 -15.54
N ALA A 166 12.85 9.45 -16.80
CA ALA A 166 11.65 10.09 -17.34
C ALA A 166 10.35 9.59 -16.68
N TRP A 167 10.41 8.54 -15.88
CA TRP A 167 9.26 7.84 -15.33
C TRP A 167 9.26 7.81 -13.82
N TYR A 168 8.08 7.62 -13.22
CA TYR A 168 7.95 7.34 -11.80
C TYR A 168 6.81 6.35 -11.53
N PRO A 169 6.94 5.51 -10.50
CA PRO A 169 5.84 4.71 -9.98
C PRO A 169 4.96 5.57 -9.08
N PRO A 170 3.62 5.50 -9.20
CA PRO A 170 2.72 6.38 -8.45
C PRO A 170 2.67 6.08 -6.94
N GLY A 171 3.17 4.91 -6.52
CA GLY A 171 3.21 4.51 -5.13
C GLY A 171 2.17 3.46 -4.75
N HIS A 172 2.10 3.15 -3.45
CA HIS A 172 1.34 2.01 -2.94
C HIS A 172 -0.19 2.12 -3.13
N GLY A 173 -0.75 3.32 -3.23
CA GLY A 173 -2.17 3.51 -3.51
C GLY A 173 -2.64 2.97 -4.86
N ASP A 174 -1.71 2.76 -5.79
CA ASP A 174 -1.98 2.19 -7.10
C ASP A 174 -2.26 0.66 -7.06
N PHE A 175 -1.99 0.02 -5.94
CA PHE A 175 -2.26 -1.40 -5.74
C PHE A 175 -3.68 -1.77 -6.13
N TYR A 176 -4.65 -0.98 -5.70
CA TYR A 176 -6.07 -1.24 -5.92
C TYR A 176 -6.45 -1.17 -7.40
N ASN A 177 -5.97 -0.16 -8.10
CA ASN A 177 -6.20 -0.01 -9.53
C ASN A 177 -5.53 -1.14 -10.32
N CYS A 178 -4.31 -1.51 -9.93
CA CYS A 178 -3.56 -2.54 -10.65
C CYS A 178 -4.18 -3.93 -10.51
N ILE A 179 -4.63 -4.34 -9.34
CA ILE A 179 -5.28 -5.66 -9.19
C ILE A 179 -6.63 -5.72 -9.91
N GLU A 180 -7.34 -4.59 -10.02
CA GLU A 180 -8.58 -4.51 -10.80
C GLU A 180 -8.30 -4.55 -12.29
N GLN A 181 -7.42 -3.68 -12.81
CA GLN A 181 -7.09 -3.57 -14.22
C GLN A 181 -6.49 -4.85 -14.82
N GLN A 182 -5.75 -5.62 -14.01
CA GLN A 182 -5.12 -6.87 -14.41
C GLN A 182 -5.99 -8.11 -14.13
N GLY A 183 -7.24 -7.92 -13.69
CA GLY A 183 -8.19 -9.01 -13.45
C GLY A 183 -7.92 -9.84 -12.19
N ILE A 184 -6.88 -9.52 -11.42
CA ILE A 184 -6.46 -10.25 -10.21
C ILE A 184 -7.56 -10.18 -9.14
N LEU A 185 -8.15 -9.00 -8.93
CA LEU A 185 -9.22 -8.81 -7.95
C LEU A 185 -10.38 -9.76 -8.19
N ARG A 186 -10.82 -9.88 -9.43
CA ARG A 186 -11.91 -10.74 -9.82
C ARG A 186 -11.58 -12.23 -9.63
N SER A 187 -10.41 -12.67 -10.07
CA SER A 187 -9.94 -14.04 -9.88
C SER A 187 -9.90 -14.43 -8.41
N LEU A 188 -9.38 -13.56 -7.55
CA LEU A 188 -9.34 -13.80 -6.11
C LEU A 188 -10.72 -14.00 -5.51
N ILE A 189 -11.70 -13.15 -5.88
CA ILE A 189 -13.07 -13.24 -5.39
C ILE A 189 -13.74 -14.54 -5.89
N GLU A 190 -13.53 -14.92 -7.15
CA GLU A 190 -14.04 -16.16 -7.73
C GLU A 190 -13.44 -17.40 -7.04
N ASP A 191 -12.20 -17.32 -6.55
CA ASP A 191 -11.52 -18.35 -5.75
C ASP A 191 -11.90 -18.32 -4.25
N GLY A 192 -12.89 -17.51 -3.86
CA GLY A 192 -13.37 -17.39 -2.48
C GLY A 192 -12.45 -16.59 -1.56
N LYS A 193 -11.48 -15.83 -2.12
CA LYS A 193 -10.58 -14.95 -1.39
C LYS A 193 -11.20 -13.56 -1.31
N ASP A 194 -11.60 -13.15 -0.13
CA ASP A 194 -12.27 -11.85 0.05
C ASP A 194 -11.65 -10.93 1.10
N ILE A 195 -10.58 -11.36 1.78
CA ILE A 195 -9.80 -10.53 2.71
C ILE A 195 -8.36 -10.43 2.24
N LEU A 196 -7.89 -9.22 1.99
CA LEU A 196 -6.50 -8.93 1.67
C LEU A 196 -5.81 -8.30 2.87
N PHE A 197 -4.68 -8.87 3.30
CA PHE A 197 -3.73 -8.24 4.19
C PHE A 197 -2.55 -7.70 3.39
N MET A 198 -2.38 -6.39 3.35
CA MET A 198 -1.33 -5.71 2.58
C MET A 198 -0.33 -5.01 3.49
N SER A 199 0.97 -5.13 3.18
CA SER A 199 2.04 -4.47 3.93
C SER A 199 3.30 -4.28 3.08
N ASN A 200 4.27 -3.53 3.60
CA ASN A 200 5.56 -3.35 2.93
C ASN A 200 6.37 -4.67 2.91
N ALA A 201 7.08 -4.93 1.81
CA ALA A 201 7.92 -6.11 1.67
C ALA A 201 9.22 -6.07 2.52
N ASP A 202 9.58 -4.91 3.06
CA ASP A 202 10.69 -4.74 4.00
C ASP A 202 10.25 -4.69 5.47
N ASN A 203 8.97 -4.96 5.75
CA ASN A 203 8.42 -5.08 7.11
C ASN A 203 8.10 -6.54 7.45
N LEU A 204 9.05 -7.25 8.08
CA LEU A 204 8.85 -8.64 8.54
C LEU A 204 7.95 -8.73 9.77
N GLY A 205 7.77 -7.64 10.51
CA GLY A 205 6.85 -7.57 11.64
C GLY A 205 5.37 -7.49 11.22
N ALA A 206 5.09 -7.23 9.95
CA ALA A 206 3.74 -7.23 9.39
C ALA A 206 3.28 -8.67 9.15
N VAL A 207 2.74 -9.29 10.18
CA VAL A 207 2.25 -10.67 10.19
C VAL A 207 0.73 -10.70 10.31
N VAL A 208 0.13 -11.80 9.84
CA VAL A 208 -1.32 -12.01 9.97
C VAL A 208 -1.66 -12.27 11.45
N ASP A 209 -2.52 -11.42 12.00
CA ASP A 209 -3.05 -11.55 13.34
C ASP A 209 -4.49 -12.08 13.33
N SER A 210 -4.75 -13.17 14.07
CA SER A 210 -6.05 -13.83 14.10
C SER A 210 -7.16 -12.97 14.71
N LYS A 211 -6.85 -12.15 15.72
CA LYS A 211 -7.85 -11.28 16.35
C LYS A 211 -8.29 -10.18 15.40
N ILE A 212 -7.35 -9.59 14.65
CA ILE A 212 -7.65 -8.57 13.64
C ILE A 212 -8.46 -9.18 12.48
N LEU A 213 -8.04 -10.34 11.97
CA LEU A 213 -8.74 -11.05 10.92
C LEU A 213 -10.18 -11.38 11.32
N ASN A 214 -10.37 -11.98 12.50
CA ASN A 214 -11.69 -12.32 13.01
C ASN A 214 -12.55 -11.06 13.23
N HIS A 215 -11.97 -10.01 13.84
CA HIS A 215 -12.68 -8.75 14.06
C HIS A 215 -13.18 -8.12 12.75
N MET A 216 -12.33 -8.11 11.72
CA MET A 216 -12.71 -7.59 10.41
C MET A 216 -13.87 -8.38 9.79
N ILE A 217 -13.81 -9.71 9.87
CA ILE A 217 -14.83 -10.59 9.31
C ILE A 217 -16.15 -10.49 10.10
N GLU A 218 -16.09 -10.60 11.43
CA GLU A 218 -17.28 -10.56 12.30
C GLU A 218 -18.03 -9.23 12.20
N LYS A 219 -17.31 -8.13 12.05
CA LYS A 219 -17.90 -6.78 11.96
C LYS A 219 -18.19 -6.35 10.52
N GLY A 220 -17.79 -7.13 9.52
CA GLY A 220 -17.95 -6.78 8.11
C GLY A 220 -17.22 -5.49 7.73
N ILE A 221 -16.04 -5.25 8.31
CA ILE A 221 -15.27 -4.02 8.10
C ILE A 221 -14.74 -3.98 6.66
N PRO A 222 -15.02 -2.93 5.88
CA PRO A 222 -14.58 -2.86 4.49
C PRO A 222 -13.09 -2.53 4.35
N PHE A 223 -12.53 -1.78 5.31
CA PHE A 223 -11.15 -1.30 5.32
C PHE A 223 -10.69 -1.08 6.76
N LEU A 224 -9.54 -1.63 7.13
CA LEU A 224 -8.94 -1.48 8.43
C LEU A 224 -7.44 -1.20 8.26
N MET A 225 -6.91 -0.26 9.05
CA MET A 225 -5.50 0.09 9.08
C MET A 225 -4.95 -0.17 10.49
N GLU A 226 -3.83 -0.88 10.57
CA GLU A 226 -3.12 -1.03 11.84
C GLU A 226 -2.29 0.21 12.12
N VAL A 227 -2.41 0.70 13.34
CA VAL A 227 -1.61 1.82 13.86
C VAL A 227 -0.96 1.43 15.18
N THR A 228 0.16 2.07 15.48
CA THR A 228 0.87 1.91 16.75
C THR A 228 0.99 3.26 17.46
N PRO A 229 1.18 3.30 18.77
CA PRO A 229 1.55 4.54 19.44
C PRO A 229 2.81 5.14 18.79
N LYS A 230 2.79 6.45 18.56
CA LYS A 230 3.92 7.19 18.00
C LYS A 230 5.08 7.22 18.98
N THR A 231 6.28 6.93 18.51
CA THR A 231 7.52 7.04 19.28
C THR A 231 8.34 8.26 18.80
N PRO A 232 9.37 8.71 19.54
CA PRO A 232 10.26 9.77 19.09
C PRO A 232 10.93 9.48 17.72
N ALA A 233 11.07 8.22 17.33
CA ALA A 233 11.61 7.82 16.03
C ALA A 233 10.60 8.02 14.89
N ASP A 234 9.30 8.01 15.19
CA ASP A 234 8.19 7.98 14.23
C ASP A 234 7.50 9.33 14.05
N VAL A 235 7.97 10.40 14.70
CA VAL A 235 7.28 11.70 14.76
C VAL A 235 6.95 12.30 13.38
N LYS A 236 7.75 11.98 12.37
CA LYS A 236 7.54 12.43 10.98
C LYS A 236 6.71 11.45 10.13
N GLY A 237 6.34 10.32 10.67
CA GLY A 237 5.54 9.32 9.96
C GLY A 237 4.07 9.70 9.84
N GLY A 238 3.38 9.08 8.88
CA GLY A 238 1.96 9.29 8.67
C GLY A 238 1.14 8.97 9.91
N THR A 239 0.06 9.73 10.11
CA THR A 239 -0.86 9.59 11.24
C THR A 239 -2.30 9.65 10.78
N LEU A 240 -3.22 9.31 11.67
CA LEU A 240 -4.66 9.47 11.43
C LEU A 240 -5.15 10.82 11.96
N TYR A 241 -6.13 11.37 11.25
CA TYR A 241 -6.89 12.52 11.71
C TYR A 241 -8.38 12.36 11.40
N GLU A 242 -9.19 13.03 12.17
CA GLU A 242 -10.62 13.18 11.94
C GLU A 242 -10.90 14.51 11.24
N GLN A 243 -11.78 14.49 10.25
CA GLN A 243 -12.33 15.68 9.62
C GLN A 243 -13.76 15.39 9.15
N ASN A 244 -14.72 16.16 9.65
CA ASN A 244 -16.15 16.03 9.32
C ASN A 244 -16.71 14.61 9.58
N GLY A 245 -16.38 14.03 10.72
CA GLY A 245 -16.83 12.69 11.13
C GLY A 245 -16.18 11.54 10.37
N LYS A 246 -15.06 11.78 9.68
CA LYS A 246 -14.36 10.76 8.89
C LYS A 246 -12.89 10.67 9.25
N LEU A 247 -12.41 9.44 9.43
CA LEU A 247 -10.99 9.16 9.54
C LEU A 247 -10.29 9.34 8.18
N LYS A 248 -9.13 9.96 8.23
CA LYS A 248 -8.25 10.18 7.09
C LYS A 248 -6.80 9.96 7.49
N LEU A 249 -5.95 9.62 6.52
CA LEU A 249 -4.51 9.56 6.67
C LEU A 249 -3.90 10.95 6.40
N LEU A 250 -3.01 11.38 7.27
CA LEU A 250 -2.22 12.59 7.16
C LEU A 250 -0.74 12.24 7.02
N GLU A 251 -0.15 12.61 5.90
CA GLU A 251 1.27 12.46 5.65
C GLU A 251 1.97 13.82 5.78
N ILE A 252 3.22 13.84 6.26
CA ILE A 252 3.98 15.07 6.49
C ILE A 252 4.05 15.98 5.24
N ALA A 253 4.08 15.40 4.05
CA ALA A 253 4.09 16.14 2.79
C ALA A 253 2.81 16.96 2.52
N GLN A 254 1.73 16.69 3.25
CA GLN A 254 0.45 17.41 3.14
C GLN A 254 0.34 18.53 4.17
N VAL A 255 1.25 18.58 5.13
CA VAL A 255 1.22 19.51 6.26
C VAL A 255 1.85 20.85 5.86
N PRO A 256 1.17 21.99 6.07
CA PRO A 256 1.79 23.30 5.89
C PRO A 256 2.99 23.48 6.81
N GLN A 257 4.02 24.19 6.35
CA GLN A 257 5.30 24.30 7.05
C GLN A 257 5.16 24.83 8.49
N GLU A 258 4.22 25.74 8.71
CA GLU A 258 3.94 26.35 10.01
C GLU A 258 3.33 25.37 11.03
N TYR A 259 2.83 24.22 10.59
CA TYR A 259 2.20 23.21 11.45
C TYR A 259 3.00 21.91 11.57
N ILE A 260 4.24 21.88 11.09
CA ILE A 260 5.09 20.67 11.15
C ILE A 260 5.34 20.24 12.60
N ASP A 261 5.60 21.19 13.49
CA ASP A 261 5.84 20.89 14.92
C ASP A 261 4.57 20.33 15.59
N ASP A 262 3.41 20.87 15.23
CA ASP A 262 2.11 20.38 15.70
C ASP A 262 1.82 18.96 15.17
N PHE A 263 2.12 18.69 13.90
CA PHE A 263 2.03 17.35 13.31
C PHE A 263 2.96 16.34 14.00
N CYS A 264 4.17 16.76 14.35
CA CYS A 264 5.15 15.92 15.04
C CYS A 264 4.85 15.72 16.53
N SER A 265 3.90 16.47 17.10
CA SER A 265 3.49 16.31 18.49
C SER A 265 2.86 14.94 18.73
N GLN A 266 3.38 14.21 19.71
CA GLN A 266 2.81 12.93 20.15
C GLN A 266 1.52 13.11 20.96
N ASP A 267 1.33 14.26 21.57
CA ASP A 267 0.12 14.58 22.35
C ASP A 267 -1.10 14.82 21.45
N LYS A 268 -0.88 15.42 20.28
CA LYS A 268 -1.96 15.71 19.33
C LYS A 268 -2.22 14.56 18.38
N PHE A 269 -1.17 14.00 17.81
CA PHE A 269 -1.26 12.88 16.86
C PHE A 269 -0.50 11.68 17.42
N SER A 270 -1.17 10.94 18.30
CA SER A 270 -0.57 9.89 19.13
C SER A 270 -0.28 8.58 18.39
N VAL A 271 -0.81 8.41 17.16
CA VAL A 271 -0.66 7.15 16.41
C VAL A 271 0.21 7.31 15.17
N PHE A 272 0.90 6.22 14.84
CA PHE A 272 1.75 6.06 13.65
C PHE A 272 1.13 5.04 12.70
N ASN A 273 1.05 5.40 11.41
CA ASN A 273 0.60 4.49 10.36
C ASN A 273 1.68 3.48 10.03
N THR A 274 1.43 2.21 10.33
CA THR A 274 2.35 1.10 10.01
C THR A 274 2.36 0.69 8.55
N ASN A 275 1.41 1.20 7.76
CA ASN A 275 1.10 0.76 6.41
C ASN A 275 0.71 -0.74 6.30
N ASN A 276 0.22 -1.31 7.42
CA ASN A 276 -0.43 -2.62 7.44
C ASN A 276 -1.93 -2.41 7.25
N ILE A 277 -2.44 -2.89 6.13
CA ILE A 277 -3.80 -2.58 5.68
C ILE A 277 -4.56 -3.87 5.40
N TRP A 278 -5.77 -3.95 5.93
CA TRP A 278 -6.71 -5.04 5.70
C TRP A 278 -7.89 -4.54 4.87
N ILE A 279 -8.27 -5.30 3.87
CA ILE A 279 -9.27 -4.87 2.88
C ILE A 279 -10.23 -6.00 2.58
N ASN A 280 -11.52 -5.71 2.64
CA ASN A 280 -12.54 -6.58 2.08
C ASN A 280 -12.59 -6.38 0.56
N LEU A 281 -12.21 -7.41 -0.20
CA LEU A 281 -12.09 -7.34 -1.66
C LEU A 281 -13.46 -7.15 -2.35
N ILE A 282 -14.55 -7.68 -1.76
CA ILE A 282 -15.90 -7.46 -2.29
C ILE A 282 -16.31 -5.99 -2.11
N ALA A 283 -15.96 -5.39 -0.97
CA ALA A 283 -16.21 -3.96 -0.74
C ALA A 283 -15.36 -3.09 -1.65
N LEU A 284 -14.11 -3.47 -1.89
CA LEU A 284 -13.21 -2.80 -2.82
C LEU A 284 -13.77 -2.83 -4.25
N GLU A 285 -14.17 -3.99 -4.75
CA GLU A 285 -14.78 -4.14 -6.07
C GLU A 285 -15.99 -3.22 -6.24
N LYS A 286 -16.90 -3.22 -5.26
CA LYS A 286 -18.07 -2.32 -5.26
C LYS A 286 -17.69 -0.84 -5.27
N ARG A 287 -16.59 -0.48 -4.62
CA ARG A 287 -16.10 0.91 -4.57
C ARG A 287 -15.49 1.33 -5.91
N LEU A 288 -14.67 0.48 -6.52
CA LEU A 288 -14.01 0.74 -7.80
C LEU A 288 -15.05 0.87 -8.95
N ARG A 289 -16.08 0.04 -8.95
CA ARG A 289 -17.19 0.15 -9.94
C ARG A 289 -17.97 1.48 -9.88
N LYS A 290 -17.96 2.18 -8.75
CA LYS A 290 -18.63 3.50 -8.62
C LYS A 290 -17.82 4.66 -9.21
N GLY A 291 -16.58 4.41 -9.63
CA GLY A 291 -15.66 5.44 -10.08
C GLY A 291 -15.09 6.32 -8.94
N PRO A 292 -14.17 7.21 -9.26
CA PRO A 292 -13.52 8.10 -8.30
C PRO A 292 -14.46 9.13 -7.67
#